data_9943caca5db70da6a52ec9aa8bb7c195
#
_entry.id   9943caca5db70da6a52ec9aa8bb7c195
#
_cell.length_a   1.000
_cell.length_b   1.000
_cell.length_c   1.000
_cell.angle_alpha   90.00
_cell.angle_beta   90.00
_cell.angle_gamma   90.00
#
_symmetry.space_group_name_H-M   'P 1'
#
loop_
_entity.id
_entity.type
_entity.pdbx_description
1 polymer ?
#
loop_
_entity_poly.entity_id
_entity_poly.type
_entity_poly.pdbx_seq_one_letter_code
_entity_poly.pdbx_strand_id
1 'polypeptide(L)'
;MSTEIVADKYSSAMLELAQEQGNLVTTEENLLYVASVLNEQPELVVFINNPIVEADAKISLLGKVFGTAVEKTVLHFMYVMVKRGRYRYLQDTIRAF
;
A
#
# COMPACT_ATOMS: atom_id res chain seq x y z
N MET A 1 -14.56 -7.48 -10.92
CA MET A 1 -14.24 -7.89 -9.54
C MET A 1 -14.54 -6.75 -8.60
N SER A 2 -15.18 -7.00 -7.47
CA SER A 2 -15.48 -5.92 -6.53
C SER A 2 -14.22 -5.46 -5.81
N THR A 3 -14.19 -4.19 -5.42
CA THR A 3 -13.11 -3.59 -4.64
C THR A 3 -12.84 -4.37 -3.36
N GLU A 4 -13.90 -4.84 -2.69
CA GLU A 4 -13.79 -5.60 -1.45
C GLU A 4 -13.05 -6.93 -1.62
N ILE A 5 -13.31 -7.64 -2.70
CA ILE A 5 -12.64 -8.92 -2.97
C ILE A 5 -11.14 -8.72 -3.18
N VAL A 6 -10.76 -7.71 -3.95
CA VAL A 6 -9.37 -7.40 -4.21
C VAL A 6 -8.66 -6.94 -2.93
N ALA A 7 -9.29 -6.03 -2.19
CA ALA A 7 -8.75 -5.51 -0.94
C ALA A 7 -8.55 -6.63 0.10
N ASP A 8 -9.51 -7.54 0.23
CA ASP A 8 -9.41 -8.66 1.16
C ASP A 8 -8.29 -9.62 0.78
N LYS A 9 -8.13 -9.89 -0.50
CA LYS A 9 -7.07 -10.77 -0.98
C LYS A 9 -5.69 -10.23 -0.63
N TYR A 10 -5.43 -8.96 -0.93
CA TYR A 10 -4.14 -8.35 -0.64
C TYR A 10 -3.93 -8.12 0.85
N SER A 11 -4.97 -7.74 1.57
CA SER A 11 -4.92 -7.58 3.02
C SER A 11 -4.59 -8.90 3.72
N SER A 12 -5.22 -9.99 3.31
CA SER A 12 -4.96 -11.32 3.86
C SER A 12 -3.52 -11.76 3.59
N ALA A 13 -3.01 -11.49 2.41
CA ALA A 13 -1.62 -11.81 2.05
C ALA A 13 -0.64 -11.04 2.92
N MET A 14 -0.88 -9.77 3.17
CA MET A 14 -0.05 -8.94 4.04
C MET A 14 -0.09 -9.43 5.48
N LEU A 15 -1.28 -9.78 5.98
CA LEU A 15 -1.45 -10.31 7.33
C LEU A 15 -0.64 -11.60 7.53
N GLU A 16 -0.77 -12.53 6.58
CA GLU A 16 -0.05 -13.79 6.61
C GLU A 16 1.46 -13.58 6.63
N LEU A 17 1.96 -12.70 5.77
CA LEU A 17 3.37 -12.37 5.71
C LEU A 17 3.86 -11.75 7.02
N ALA A 18 3.09 -10.83 7.61
CA ALA A 18 3.44 -10.21 8.88
C ALA A 18 3.49 -11.22 10.02
N GLN A 19 2.57 -12.18 10.03
CA GLN A 19 2.56 -13.26 11.01
C GLN A 19 3.78 -14.17 10.86
N GLU A 20 4.13 -14.53 9.63
CA GLU A 20 5.30 -15.36 9.36
C GLU A 20 6.61 -14.69 9.79
N GLN A 21 6.71 -13.38 9.62
CA GLN A 21 7.89 -12.61 9.97
C GLN A 21 7.92 -12.18 11.44
N GLY A 22 6.84 -12.40 12.16
CA GLY A 22 6.74 -12.02 13.57
C GLY A 22 6.72 -10.51 13.80
N ASN A 23 6.27 -9.73 12.82
CA ASN A 23 6.25 -8.27 12.90
C ASN A 23 4.85 -7.67 12.70
N LEU A 24 3.83 -8.37 13.17
CA LEU A 24 2.44 -7.96 12.99
C LEU A 24 2.16 -6.55 13.55
N VAL A 25 2.65 -6.25 14.75
CA VAL A 25 2.44 -4.94 15.38
C VAL A 25 3.09 -3.83 14.56
N THR A 26 4.34 -4.03 14.16
CA THR A 26 5.07 -3.05 13.34
C THR A 26 4.38 -2.84 11.99
N THR A 27 3.91 -3.90 11.37
CA THR A 27 3.19 -3.83 10.10
C THR A 27 1.91 -3.01 10.26
N GLU A 28 1.14 -3.28 11.31
CA GLU A 28 -0.08 -2.52 11.60
C GLU A 28 0.22 -1.03 11.79
N GLU A 29 1.24 -0.71 12.58
CA GLU A 29 1.65 0.67 12.81
C GLU A 29 2.05 1.36 11.50
N ASN A 30 2.80 0.66 10.65
CA ASN A 30 3.23 1.18 9.35
C ASN A 30 2.03 1.44 8.44
N LEU A 31 1.07 0.53 8.41
CA LEU A 31 -0.12 0.69 7.57
C LEU A 31 -1.00 1.85 8.06
N LEU A 32 -1.12 2.03 9.37
CA LEU A 32 -1.82 3.18 9.92
C LEU A 32 -1.13 4.48 9.54
N TYR A 33 0.20 4.51 9.55
CA TYR A 33 0.96 5.68 9.12
C TYR A 33 0.71 5.97 7.62
N VAL A 34 0.78 4.96 6.77
CA VAL A 34 0.52 5.12 5.34
C VAL A 34 -0.90 5.65 5.11
N ALA A 35 -1.89 5.08 5.80
CA ALA A 35 -3.28 5.53 5.69
C ALA A 35 -3.42 7.01 6.09
N SER A 36 -2.76 7.40 7.17
CA SER A 36 -2.76 8.79 7.64
C SER A 36 -2.19 9.74 6.59
N VAL A 37 -1.04 9.41 6.00
CA VAL A 37 -0.41 10.25 4.97
C VAL A 37 -1.31 10.35 3.73
N LEU A 38 -1.86 9.23 3.28
CA LEU A 38 -2.76 9.23 2.11
C LEU A 38 -4.01 10.08 2.37
N ASN A 39 -4.53 10.03 3.59
CA ASN A 39 -5.70 10.82 3.99
C ASN A 39 -5.39 12.32 4.02
N GLU A 40 -4.18 12.70 4.42
CA GLU A 40 -3.77 14.10 4.53
C GLU A 40 -3.22 14.69 3.23
N GLN A 41 -2.87 13.83 2.26
CA GLN A 41 -2.22 14.24 1.01
C GLN A 41 -3.07 13.81 -0.20
N PRO A 42 -4.20 14.51 -0.46
CA PRO A 42 -5.07 14.12 -1.59
C PRO A 42 -4.35 14.12 -2.94
N GLU A 43 -3.36 14.99 -3.11
CA GLU A 43 -2.59 15.07 -4.37
C GLU A 43 -1.79 13.79 -4.62
N LEU A 44 -1.28 13.17 -3.55
CA LEU A 44 -0.57 11.90 -3.64
C LEU A 44 -1.53 10.80 -4.10
N VAL A 45 -2.73 10.77 -3.54
CA VAL A 45 -3.75 9.78 -3.93
C VAL A 45 -4.15 9.95 -5.39
N VAL A 46 -4.36 11.19 -5.84
CA VAL A 46 -4.68 11.48 -7.24
C VAL A 46 -3.58 10.99 -8.17
N PHE A 47 -2.33 11.23 -7.82
CA PHE A 47 -1.18 10.79 -8.61
C PHE A 47 -1.12 9.26 -8.70
N ILE A 48 -1.25 8.57 -7.57
CA ILE A 48 -1.20 7.11 -7.53
C ILE A 48 -2.35 6.49 -8.32
N ASN A 49 -3.54 7.09 -8.26
CA ASN A 49 -4.74 6.56 -8.93
C ASN A 49 -4.85 6.94 -10.40
N ASN A 50 -3.96 7.78 -10.89
CA ASN A 50 -4.01 8.22 -12.28
C ASN A 50 -3.52 7.11 -13.22
N PRO A 51 -4.38 6.58 -14.10
CA PRO A 51 -3.98 5.46 -14.98
C PRO A 51 -2.96 5.86 -16.06
N ILE A 52 -2.80 7.16 -16.31
CA ILE A 52 -1.84 7.66 -17.30
C ILE A 52 -0.42 7.66 -16.74
N VAL A 53 -0.27 7.80 -15.43
CA VAL A 53 1.04 7.78 -14.77
C VAL A 53 1.57 6.36 -14.75
N GLU A 54 2.81 6.17 -15.22
CA GLU A 54 3.44 4.85 -15.29
C GLU A 54 3.75 4.30 -13.89
N ALA A 55 3.78 2.97 -13.79
CA ALA A 55 4.05 2.28 -12.54
C ALA A 55 5.37 2.71 -11.90
N ASP A 56 6.43 2.86 -12.70
CA ASP A 56 7.75 3.25 -12.18
C ASP A 56 7.72 4.62 -11.53
N ALA A 57 6.96 5.56 -12.09
CA ALA A 57 6.81 6.90 -11.50
C ALA A 57 6.06 6.83 -10.16
N LYS A 58 5.02 6.01 -10.08
CA LYS A 58 4.27 5.79 -8.83
C LYS A 58 5.16 5.16 -7.76
N ILE A 59 5.92 4.15 -8.13
CA ILE A 59 6.84 3.46 -7.22
C ILE A 59 7.92 4.41 -6.71
N SER A 60 8.48 5.22 -7.61
CA SER A 60 9.48 6.22 -7.23
C SER A 60 8.93 7.20 -6.19
N LEU A 61 7.70 7.68 -6.39
CA LEU A 61 7.07 8.59 -5.44
C LEU A 61 6.79 7.91 -4.10
N LEU A 62 6.27 6.68 -4.11
CA LEU A 62 6.04 5.93 -2.88
C LEU A 62 7.35 5.72 -2.10
N GLY A 63 8.44 5.45 -2.81
CA GLY A 63 9.75 5.31 -2.19
C GLY A 63 10.25 6.59 -1.53
N LYS A 64 10.00 7.73 -2.17
CA LYS A 64 10.40 9.03 -1.61
C LYS A 64 9.57 9.40 -0.38
N VAL A 65 8.28 9.10 -0.39
CA VAL A 65 7.37 9.46 0.70
C VAL A 65 7.51 8.50 1.88
N PHE A 66 7.60 7.20 1.64
CA PHE A 66 7.51 6.18 2.67
C PHE A 66 8.81 5.40 2.91
N GLY A 67 9.81 5.53 2.04
CA GLY A 67 10.97 4.65 2.02
C GLY A 67 11.75 4.54 3.32
N THR A 68 11.78 5.61 4.12
CA THR A 68 12.48 5.62 5.41
C THR A 68 11.54 5.50 6.60
N ALA A 69 10.23 5.55 6.36
CA ALA A 69 9.21 5.61 7.40
C ALA A 69 8.56 4.27 7.69
N VAL A 70 8.66 3.32 6.75
CA VAL A 70 8.01 2.01 6.88
C VAL A 70 9.00 0.89 6.62
N GLU A 71 8.64 -0.31 7.09
CA GLU A 71 9.42 -1.52 6.84
C GLU A 71 9.49 -1.82 5.34
N LYS A 72 10.59 -2.42 4.91
CA LYS A 72 10.80 -2.80 3.51
C LYS A 72 9.68 -3.72 2.99
N THR A 73 9.20 -4.59 3.84
CA THR A 73 8.12 -5.51 3.49
C THR A 73 6.85 -4.76 3.11
N VAL A 74 6.48 -3.74 3.91
CA VAL A 74 5.30 -2.92 3.64
C VAL A 74 5.49 -2.13 2.34
N LEU A 75 6.65 -1.52 2.17
CA LEU A 75 6.97 -0.76 0.97
C LEU A 75 6.91 -1.64 -0.28
N HIS A 76 7.53 -2.81 -0.21
CA HIS A 76 7.54 -3.77 -1.31
C HIS A 76 6.13 -4.23 -1.68
N PHE A 77 5.29 -4.46 -0.68
CA PHE A 77 3.90 -4.85 -0.89
C PHE A 77 3.14 -3.78 -1.70
N MET A 78 3.33 -2.50 -1.35
CA MET A 78 2.74 -1.42 -2.12
C MET A 78 3.24 -1.39 -3.56
N TYR A 79 4.54 -1.63 -3.76
CA TYR A 79 5.13 -1.69 -5.11
C TYR A 79 4.52 -2.82 -5.94
N VAL A 80 4.31 -3.98 -5.35
CA VAL A 80 3.69 -5.12 -6.02
C VAL A 80 2.27 -4.77 -6.46
N MET A 81 1.49 -4.12 -5.61
CA MET A 81 0.14 -3.69 -5.96
C MET A 81 0.16 -2.72 -7.14
N VAL A 82 1.09 -1.77 -7.14
CA VAL A 82 1.24 -0.82 -8.25
C VAL A 82 1.62 -1.53 -9.54
N LYS A 83 2.60 -2.42 -9.50
CA LYS A 83 3.06 -3.16 -10.68
C LYS A 83 1.97 -4.05 -11.28
N ARG A 84 1.08 -4.57 -10.45
CA ARG A 84 -0.04 -5.41 -10.89
C ARG A 84 -1.25 -4.61 -11.35
N GLY A 85 -1.15 -3.28 -11.35
CA GLY A 85 -2.28 -2.42 -11.71
C GLY A 85 -3.36 -2.36 -10.66
N ARG A 86 -3.05 -2.73 -9.41
CA ARG A 86 -3.99 -2.74 -8.29
C ARG A 86 -3.84 -1.51 -7.39
N TYR A 87 -3.21 -0.45 -7.89
CA TYR A 87 -2.96 0.78 -7.13
C TYR A 87 -4.25 1.45 -6.63
N ARG A 88 -5.36 1.30 -7.34
CA ARG A 88 -6.66 1.86 -6.94
C ARG A 88 -7.20 1.23 -5.66
N TYR A 89 -6.74 0.04 -5.33
CA TYR A 89 -7.22 -0.72 -4.17
C TYR A 89 -6.32 -0.55 -2.94
N LEU A 90 -5.28 0.30 -3.04
CA LEU A 90 -4.30 0.45 -1.97
C LEU A 90 -4.93 0.89 -0.65
N GLN A 91 -5.74 1.96 -0.67
CA GLN A 91 -6.39 2.45 0.55
C GLN A 91 -7.38 1.44 1.13
N ASP A 92 -8.16 0.79 0.28
CA ASP A 92 -9.12 -0.23 0.74
C ASP A 92 -8.41 -1.44 1.31
N THR A 93 -7.27 -1.83 0.73
CA THR A 93 -6.44 -2.92 1.24
C THR A 93 -5.93 -2.60 2.64
N ILE A 94 -5.45 -1.39 2.86
CA ILE A 94 -4.97 -0.94 4.16
C ILE A 94 -6.11 -0.96 5.19
N ARG A 95 -7.28 -0.50 4.82
CA ARG A 95 -8.46 -0.52 5.70
C ARG A 95 -8.90 -1.93 6.06
N ALA A 96 -8.79 -2.87 5.12
CA ALA A 96 -9.20 -4.26 5.35
C ALA A 96 -8.21 -5.02 6.25
N PHE A 97 -6.99 -4.55 6.38
CA PHE A 97 -5.97 -5.15 7.23
C PHE A 97 -6.38 -5.05 8.70
#